data_31dce74bb61f1b9ab0aa59dd0a757981
#
_entry.id   31dce74bb61f1b9ab0aa59dd0a757981
#
_cell.length_a   1.000
_cell.length_b   1.000
_cell.length_c   1.000
_cell.angle_alpha   90.00
_cell.angle_beta   90.00
_cell.angle_gamma   90.00
#
_symmetry.space_group_name_H-M   'P 1'
#
loop_
_entity.id
_entity.type
_entity.pdbx_description
1 polymer ?
#
loop_
_entity_poly.entity_id
_entity_poly.type
_entity_poly.pdbx_seq_one_letter_code
_entity_poly.pdbx_strand_id
1 'polypeptide(L)'
;VSEFAEIGPMVGMLRAHNIVRQEHGIDVDLVWDEELAKISKEWIEHLDLDNNCQMEHNWDSPLGENLFWATYMTTATEVVNAWASEEEFYDYDSNSCEPGQMCGHYTQIIWEDTTRVGCAMLECSTGNEFLWMCNYDPAGNWVGEKPY
;
A
#
# COMPACT_ATOMS: atom_id res chain seq x y z
N VAL A 1 14.76 -17.71 -7.16
CA VAL A 1 14.18 -16.44 -6.71
C VAL A 1 13.00 -16.75 -5.81
N SER A 2 12.92 -16.05 -4.68
CA SER A 2 11.78 -16.19 -3.75
C SER A 2 10.48 -15.77 -4.42
N GLU A 3 9.39 -16.47 -4.11
CA GLU A 3 8.05 -16.07 -4.57
C GLU A 3 7.60 -14.72 -4.00
N PHE A 4 8.28 -14.25 -2.95
CA PHE A 4 8.00 -12.95 -2.32
C PHE A 4 8.91 -11.83 -2.81
N ALA A 5 9.79 -12.10 -3.77
CA ALA A 5 10.56 -11.07 -4.45
C ALA A 5 9.64 -10.18 -5.30
N GLU A 6 10.16 -9.04 -5.73
CA GLU A 6 9.39 -8.15 -6.63
C GLU A 6 9.40 -8.74 -8.05
N ILE A 7 8.56 -9.76 -8.26
CA ILE A 7 8.44 -10.49 -9.54
C ILE A 7 6.97 -10.55 -9.98
N GLY A 8 6.75 -10.95 -11.23
CA GLY A 8 5.40 -11.10 -11.77
C GLY A 8 4.58 -9.82 -11.64
N PRO A 9 3.36 -9.91 -11.10
CA PRO A 9 2.49 -8.72 -10.94
C PRO A 9 3.09 -7.61 -10.06
N MET A 10 4.07 -7.96 -9.22
CA MET A 10 4.69 -6.97 -8.32
C MET A 10 5.76 -6.12 -9.01
N VAL A 11 6.19 -6.46 -10.20
CA VAL A 11 7.21 -5.68 -10.93
C VAL A 11 6.72 -4.23 -11.10
N GLY A 12 7.57 -3.29 -10.70
CA GLY A 12 7.25 -1.86 -10.76
C GLY A 12 6.65 -1.28 -9.48
N MET A 13 6.28 -2.12 -8.51
CA MET A 13 5.68 -1.67 -7.26
C MET A 13 6.62 -0.74 -6.47
N LEU A 14 7.84 -1.19 -6.24
CA LEU A 14 8.83 -0.41 -5.50
C LEU A 14 9.19 0.89 -6.23
N ARG A 15 9.42 0.80 -7.53
CA ARG A 15 9.77 1.98 -8.33
C ARG A 15 8.66 3.03 -8.29
N ALA A 16 7.41 2.60 -8.42
CA ALA A 16 6.27 3.52 -8.38
C ALA A 16 6.18 4.25 -7.04
N HIS A 17 6.40 3.54 -5.94
CA HIS A 17 6.46 4.16 -4.61
C HIS A 17 7.56 5.23 -4.54
N ASN A 18 8.76 4.89 -4.98
CA ASN A 18 9.91 5.77 -4.86
C ASN A 18 9.80 6.99 -5.78
N ILE A 19 9.15 6.87 -6.93
CA ILE A 19 8.86 8.02 -7.80
C ILE A 19 7.97 9.02 -7.07
N VAL A 20 6.89 8.57 -6.44
CA VAL A 20 5.98 9.44 -5.68
C VAL A 20 6.73 10.13 -4.54
N ARG A 21 7.55 9.38 -3.81
CA ARG A 21 8.34 9.93 -2.71
C ARG A 21 9.31 11.01 -3.20
N GLN A 22 10.03 10.76 -4.27
CA GLN A 22 10.98 11.71 -4.86
C GLN A 22 10.29 12.99 -5.35
N GLU A 23 9.10 12.86 -5.93
CA GLU A 23 8.29 14.00 -6.35
C GLU A 23 7.88 14.90 -5.19
N HIS A 24 7.85 14.37 -3.98
CA HIS A 24 7.50 15.10 -2.77
C HIS A 24 8.72 15.47 -1.91
N GLY A 25 9.93 15.31 -2.46
CA GLY A 25 11.16 15.71 -1.77
C GLY A 25 11.59 14.77 -0.65
N ILE A 26 11.06 13.54 -0.64
CA ILE A 26 11.49 12.52 0.33
C ILE A 26 12.78 11.88 -0.21
N ASP A 27 13.89 12.15 0.46
CA ASP A 27 15.22 11.74 0.00
C ASP A 27 15.51 10.25 0.24
N VAL A 28 14.76 9.61 1.13
CA VAL A 28 14.96 8.21 1.49
C VAL A 28 14.01 7.35 0.66
N ASP A 29 14.60 6.48 -0.18
CA ASP A 29 13.83 5.52 -0.94
C ASP A 29 13.43 4.34 -0.06
N LEU A 30 12.26 3.76 -0.33
CA LEU A 30 11.85 2.49 0.25
C LEU A 30 12.71 1.37 -0.34
N VAL A 31 12.88 0.31 0.45
CA VAL A 31 13.54 -0.93 0.05
C VAL A 31 12.49 -2.05 0.08
N TRP A 32 12.54 -2.94 -0.92
CA TRP A 32 11.66 -4.10 -0.95
C TRP A 32 12.04 -5.08 0.15
N ASP A 33 11.03 -5.57 0.88
CA ASP A 33 11.21 -6.51 1.97
C ASP A 33 10.32 -7.74 1.72
N GLU A 34 10.93 -8.90 1.52
CA GLU A 34 10.21 -10.13 1.19
C GLU A 34 9.38 -10.64 2.37
N GLU A 35 9.78 -10.37 3.61
CA GLU A 35 8.97 -10.74 4.77
C GLU A 35 7.69 -9.94 4.83
N LEU A 36 7.75 -8.64 4.51
CA LEU A 36 6.54 -7.82 4.40
C LEU A 36 5.65 -8.28 3.25
N ALA A 37 6.23 -8.69 2.12
CA ALA A 37 5.47 -9.25 1.02
C ALA A 37 4.75 -10.55 1.42
N LYS A 38 5.41 -11.40 2.19
CA LYS A 38 4.82 -12.62 2.72
C LYS A 38 3.65 -12.33 3.66
N ILE A 39 3.83 -11.37 4.57
CA ILE A 39 2.78 -10.93 5.48
C ILE A 39 1.56 -10.41 4.70
N SER A 40 1.81 -9.59 3.68
CA SER A 40 0.75 -9.10 2.80
C SER A 40 -0.01 -10.25 2.14
N LYS A 41 0.71 -11.23 1.61
CA LYS A 41 0.11 -12.40 0.95
C LYS A 41 -0.77 -13.19 1.91
N GLU A 42 -0.28 -13.46 3.09
CA GLU A 42 -1.02 -14.23 4.10
C GLU A 42 -2.32 -13.52 4.50
N TRP A 43 -2.28 -12.20 4.65
CA TRP A 43 -3.46 -11.45 5.02
C TRP A 43 -4.52 -11.44 3.91
N ILE A 44 -4.15 -11.17 2.65
CA ILE A 44 -5.14 -11.17 1.56
C ILE A 44 -5.68 -12.57 1.28
N GLU A 45 -4.90 -13.63 1.51
CA GLU A 45 -5.42 -14.99 1.45
C GLU A 45 -6.48 -15.22 2.53
N HIS A 46 -6.27 -14.70 3.72
CA HIS A 46 -7.26 -14.74 4.79
C HIS A 46 -8.53 -13.98 4.39
N LEU A 47 -8.40 -12.79 3.81
CA LEU A 47 -9.56 -12.02 3.35
C LEU A 47 -10.34 -12.75 2.26
N ASP A 48 -9.66 -13.43 1.36
CA ASP A 48 -10.33 -14.22 0.32
C ASP A 48 -11.12 -15.39 0.94
N LEU A 49 -10.49 -16.15 1.83
CA LEU A 49 -11.06 -17.39 2.35
C LEU A 49 -12.09 -17.17 3.46
N ASP A 50 -11.87 -16.16 4.30
CA ASP A 50 -12.64 -15.99 5.54
C ASP A 50 -13.44 -14.68 5.59
N ASN A 51 -13.25 -13.77 4.65
CA ASN A 51 -13.93 -12.48 4.63
C ASN A 51 -14.60 -12.16 3.28
N ASN A 52 -14.88 -13.19 2.49
CA ASN A 52 -15.56 -13.06 1.20
C ASN A 52 -14.88 -12.04 0.26
N CYS A 53 -13.56 -12.00 0.27
CA CYS A 53 -12.75 -11.09 -0.56
C CYS A 53 -12.98 -9.60 -0.28
N GLN A 54 -13.54 -9.25 0.86
CA GLN A 54 -13.75 -7.84 1.23
C GLN A 54 -12.50 -7.28 1.91
N MET A 55 -12.18 -6.02 1.61
CA MET A 55 -11.06 -5.35 2.23
C MET A 55 -11.30 -5.10 3.71
N GLU A 56 -10.30 -5.44 4.53
CA GLU A 56 -10.29 -5.15 5.95
C GLU A 56 -8.84 -5.03 6.40
N HIS A 57 -8.53 -4.01 7.20
CA HIS A 57 -7.21 -3.88 7.78
C HIS A 57 -6.94 -4.95 8.83
N ASN A 58 -5.67 -5.35 8.95
CA ASN A 58 -5.23 -6.22 10.02
C ASN A 58 -4.92 -5.36 11.26
N TRP A 59 -5.93 -5.18 12.12
CA TRP A 59 -5.82 -4.32 13.29
C TRP A 59 -4.86 -4.85 14.36
N ASP A 60 -4.48 -6.12 14.27
CA ASP A 60 -3.52 -6.75 15.20
C ASP A 60 -2.07 -6.56 14.73
N SER A 61 -1.87 -6.03 13.53
CA SER A 61 -0.52 -5.83 12.98
C SER A 61 0.05 -4.47 13.38
N PRO A 62 1.34 -4.41 13.77
CA PRO A 62 2.02 -3.13 14.05
C PRO A 62 2.52 -2.43 12.77
N LEU A 63 2.31 -3.02 11.61
CA LEU A 63 2.80 -2.50 10.33
C LEU A 63 1.84 -1.49 9.73
N GLY A 64 2.36 -0.63 8.85
CA GLY A 64 1.50 0.16 7.97
C GLY A 64 0.90 -0.71 6.88
N GLU A 65 -0.24 -0.31 6.35
CA GLU A 65 -0.97 -1.07 5.33
C GLU A 65 -1.62 -0.17 4.31
N ASN A 66 -1.54 -0.57 3.04
CA ASN A 66 -2.41 -0.07 1.99
C ASN A 66 -3.09 -1.26 1.31
N LEU A 67 -4.39 -1.14 1.07
CA LEU A 67 -5.20 -2.16 0.40
C LEU A 67 -5.82 -1.58 -0.86
N PHE A 68 -6.00 -2.44 -1.88
CA PHE A 68 -6.68 -2.07 -3.13
C PHE A 68 -7.50 -3.27 -3.60
N TRP A 69 -8.71 -2.99 -4.06
CA TRP A 69 -9.62 -3.99 -4.60
C TRP A 69 -10.14 -3.54 -5.96
N ALA A 70 -10.23 -4.48 -6.89
CA ALA A 70 -10.77 -4.19 -8.22
C ALA A 70 -11.45 -5.43 -8.81
N THR A 71 -12.34 -5.18 -9.78
CA THR A 71 -13.00 -6.25 -10.54
C THR A 71 -12.31 -6.53 -11.88
N TYR A 72 -11.09 -6.01 -12.03
CA TYR A 72 -10.26 -6.18 -13.23
C TYR A 72 -8.81 -6.32 -12.84
N MET A 73 -8.04 -6.99 -13.68
CA MET A 73 -6.58 -7.06 -13.48
C MET A 73 -5.94 -5.73 -13.89
N THR A 74 -5.07 -5.23 -13.03
CA THR A 74 -4.35 -3.99 -13.26
C THR A 74 -2.84 -4.20 -13.05
N THR A 75 -2.07 -3.13 -12.96
CA THR A 75 -0.62 -3.20 -12.75
C THR A 75 -0.25 -2.59 -11.40
N ALA A 76 0.92 -2.96 -10.90
CA ALA A 76 1.45 -2.39 -9.66
C ALA A 76 1.54 -0.86 -9.74
N THR A 77 2.00 -0.33 -10.88
CA THR A 77 2.09 1.11 -11.10
C THR A 77 0.72 1.80 -11.00
N GLU A 78 -0.31 1.20 -11.58
CA GLU A 78 -1.66 1.76 -11.53
C GLU A 78 -2.25 1.72 -10.12
N VAL A 79 -1.96 0.67 -9.36
CA VAL A 79 -2.38 0.58 -7.95
C VAL A 79 -1.75 1.71 -7.14
N VAL A 80 -0.45 1.92 -7.27
CA VAL A 80 0.25 3.01 -6.58
C VAL A 80 -0.28 4.37 -7.02
N ASN A 81 -0.53 4.55 -8.31
CA ASN A 81 -1.08 5.82 -8.82
C ASN A 81 -2.48 6.08 -8.25
N ALA A 82 -3.29 5.05 -8.08
CA ALA A 82 -4.61 5.19 -7.45
C ALA A 82 -4.47 5.69 -6.00
N TRP A 83 -3.58 5.09 -5.24
CA TRP A 83 -3.31 5.54 -3.87
C TRP A 83 -2.74 6.96 -3.84
N ALA A 84 -1.79 7.26 -4.72
CA ALA A 84 -1.15 8.58 -4.80
C ALA A 84 -2.11 9.67 -5.23
N SER A 85 -3.17 9.34 -5.97
CA SER A 85 -4.17 10.31 -6.42
C SER A 85 -4.92 10.98 -5.27
N GLU A 86 -4.88 10.42 -4.08
CA GLU A 86 -5.47 11.02 -2.88
C GLU A 86 -4.78 12.33 -2.49
N GLU A 87 -3.62 12.63 -3.06
CA GLU A 87 -2.90 13.87 -2.84
C GLU A 87 -3.79 15.10 -3.04
N GLU A 88 -4.70 15.08 -4.00
CA GLU A 88 -5.58 16.22 -4.28
C GLU A 88 -6.49 16.58 -3.11
N PHE A 89 -6.72 15.63 -2.19
CA PHE A 89 -7.58 15.82 -1.03
C PHE A 89 -6.82 16.12 0.26
N TYR A 90 -5.48 16.08 0.21
CA TYR A 90 -4.65 16.26 1.39
C TYR A 90 -4.06 17.66 1.47
N ASP A 91 -4.27 18.33 2.61
CA ASP A 91 -3.63 19.61 2.90
C ASP A 91 -2.50 19.39 3.90
N TYR A 92 -1.27 19.57 3.45
CA TYR A 92 -0.08 19.39 4.27
C TYR A 92 -0.01 20.41 5.41
N ASP A 93 -0.33 21.68 5.14
CA ASP A 93 -0.18 22.75 6.13
C ASP A 93 -1.06 22.51 7.34
N SER A 94 -2.30 22.10 7.13
CA SER A 94 -3.24 21.77 8.21
C SER A 94 -3.16 20.32 8.64
N ASN A 95 -2.41 19.48 7.91
CA ASN A 95 -2.36 18.04 8.11
C ASN A 95 -3.76 17.43 8.15
N SER A 96 -4.56 17.74 7.15
CA SER A 96 -5.96 17.30 7.11
C SER A 96 -6.35 16.77 5.74
N CYS A 97 -7.34 15.89 5.73
CA CYS A 97 -7.94 15.36 4.54
C CYS A 97 -9.30 16.02 4.32
N GLU A 98 -9.64 16.30 3.06
CA GLU A 98 -10.94 16.87 2.72
C GLU A 98 -12.07 15.98 3.28
N PRO A 99 -13.09 16.56 3.92
CA PRO A 99 -14.19 15.78 4.50
C PRO A 99 -14.83 14.83 3.51
N GLY A 100 -15.01 13.58 3.94
CA GLY A 100 -15.58 12.52 3.09
C GLY A 100 -14.58 11.86 2.13
N GLN A 101 -13.34 12.30 2.10
CA GLN A 101 -12.30 11.73 1.25
C GLN A 101 -11.30 10.92 2.07
N MET A 102 -10.47 10.13 1.36
CA MET A 102 -9.40 9.33 1.95
C MET A 102 -8.05 9.90 1.52
N CYS A 103 -7.11 9.94 2.44
CA CYS A 103 -5.75 10.40 2.18
C CYS A 103 -4.68 9.42 2.70
N GLY A 104 -5.10 8.43 3.49
CA GLY A 104 -4.17 7.55 4.21
C GLY A 104 -3.28 6.70 3.34
N HIS A 105 -3.73 6.30 2.16
CA HIS A 105 -2.89 5.54 1.23
C HIS A 105 -1.76 6.41 0.69
N TYR A 106 -2.08 7.63 0.31
CA TYR A 106 -1.10 8.60 -0.17
C TYR A 106 -0.09 8.95 0.92
N THR A 107 -0.56 9.31 2.12
CA THR A 107 0.35 9.70 3.21
C THR A 107 1.27 8.57 3.63
N GLN A 108 0.81 7.32 3.57
CA GLN A 108 1.66 6.17 3.86
C GLN A 108 2.79 6.03 2.84
N ILE A 109 2.51 6.22 1.54
CA ILE A 109 3.54 6.15 0.50
C ILE A 109 4.65 7.15 0.76
N ILE A 110 4.30 8.40 1.10
CA ILE A 110 5.26 9.49 1.29
C ILE A 110 5.75 9.62 2.73
N TRP A 111 5.40 8.67 3.62
CA TRP A 111 5.81 8.74 5.02
C TRP A 111 7.32 8.62 5.12
N GLU A 112 7.97 9.72 5.55
CA GLU A 112 9.42 9.84 5.51
C GLU A 112 10.13 8.75 6.33
N ASP A 113 9.60 8.47 7.52
CA ASP A 113 10.22 7.51 8.44
C ASP A 113 10.02 6.04 8.05
N THR A 114 9.09 5.75 7.14
CA THR A 114 8.92 4.39 6.60
C THR A 114 10.09 4.09 5.66
N THR A 115 10.71 2.93 5.84
CA THR A 115 11.92 2.55 5.09
C THR A 115 11.78 1.30 4.25
N ARG A 116 10.78 0.45 4.51
CA ARG A 116 10.62 -0.83 3.82
C ARG A 116 9.17 -1.03 3.39
N VAL A 117 9.00 -1.74 2.27
CA VAL A 117 7.69 -2.10 1.73
C VAL A 117 7.75 -3.50 1.13
N GLY A 118 6.69 -4.25 1.31
CA GLY A 118 6.50 -5.53 0.62
C GLY A 118 5.03 -5.71 0.34
N CYS A 119 4.73 -6.23 -0.85
CA CYS A 119 3.36 -6.27 -1.36
C CYS A 119 3.05 -7.62 -2.00
N ALA A 120 1.76 -7.91 -2.13
CA ALA A 120 1.27 -9.09 -2.82
C ALA A 120 -0.09 -8.79 -3.44
N MET A 121 -0.50 -9.66 -4.37
CA MET A 121 -1.85 -9.61 -4.94
C MET A 121 -2.36 -11.03 -5.14
N LEU A 122 -3.68 -11.17 -5.23
CA LEU A 122 -4.32 -12.42 -5.62
C LEU A 122 -5.63 -12.15 -6.35
N GLU A 123 -6.03 -13.13 -7.15
CA GLU A 123 -7.40 -13.19 -7.65
C GLU A 123 -8.23 -13.97 -6.64
N CYS A 124 -9.36 -13.41 -6.25
CA CYS A 124 -10.20 -14.01 -5.23
C CYS A 124 -10.92 -15.27 -5.75
N SER A 125 -11.23 -16.19 -4.83
CA SER A 125 -11.95 -17.43 -5.14
C SER A 125 -13.36 -17.17 -5.68
N THR A 126 -13.92 -15.99 -5.42
CA THR A 126 -15.20 -15.54 -5.98
C THR A 126 -15.16 -15.38 -7.50
N GLY A 127 -13.96 -15.21 -8.08
CA GLY A 127 -13.77 -14.93 -9.50
C GLY A 127 -13.95 -13.45 -9.84
N ASN A 128 -13.15 -12.94 -10.77
CA ASN A 128 -13.22 -11.55 -11.26
C ASN A 128 -13.06 -10.48 -10.17
N GLU A 129 -12.44 -10.81 -9.06
CA GLU A 129 -12.08 -9.85 -8.02
C GLU A 129 -10.61 -10.02 -7.67
N PHE A 130 -9.93 -8.90 -7.45
CA PHE A 130 -8.49 -8.87 -7.20
C PHE A 130 -8.20 -8.05 -5.95
N LEU A 131 -7.40 -8.60 -5.05
CA LEU A 131 -6.91 -7.91 -3.86
C LEU A 131 -5.42 -7.64 -4.00
N TRP A 132 -5.04 -6.42 -3.64
CA TRP A 132 -3.65 -5.96 -3.58
C TRP A 132 -3.40 -5.40 -2.19
N MET A 133 -2.24 -5.70 -1.64
CA MET A 133 -1.85 -5.19 -0.33
C MET A 133 -0.38 -4.89 -0.26
N CYS A 134 -0.05 -3.78 0.37
CA CYS A 134 1.31 -3.46 0.77
C CYS A 134 1.37 -3.29 2.28
N ASN A 135 2.42 -3.85 2.88
CA ASN A 135 2.78 -3.55 4.27
C ASN A 135 4.05 -2.70 4.31
N TYR A 136 4.12 -1.85 5.31
CA TYR A 136 5.17 -0.85 5.47
C TYR A 136 5.77 -0.93 6.87
N ASP A 137 7.07 -0.74 6.95
CA ASP A 137 7.78 -0.77 8.23
C ASP A 137 8.91 0.28 8.22
N PRO A 138 9.01 1.10 9.25
CA PRO A 138 8.02 1.35 10.32
C PRO A 138 6.69 1.87 9.79
N ALA A 139 5.61 1.62 10.54
CA ALA A 139 4.28 2.12 10.18
C ALA A 139 4.26 3.64 10.10
N GLY A 140 3.52 4.15 9.13
CA GLY A 140 3.23 5.57 9.04
C GLY A 140 1.84 5.92 9.57
N ASN A 141 1.37 7.08 9.19
CA ASN A 141 0.01 7.54 9.51
C ASN A 141 -0.29 7.65 11.01
N TRP A 142 0.71 8.05 11.79
CA TRP A 142 0.48 8.34 13.20
C TRP A 142 -0.41 9.57 13.36
N VAL A 143 -1.45 9.44 14.19
CA VAL A 143 -2.43 10.51 14.40
C VAL A 143 -1.73 11.77 14.89
N GLY A 144 -2.00 12.90 14.22
CA GLY A 144 -1.43 14.21 14.56
C GLY A 144 -0.04 14.47 14.00
N GLU A 145 0.60 13.47 13.38
CA GLU A 145 1.93 13.64 12.77
C GLU A 145 1.80 13.86 11.27
N LYS A 146 2.66 14.71 10.74
CA LYS A 146 2.76 14.94 9.30
C LYS A 146 3.65 13.87 8.65
N PRO A 147 3.43 13.55 7.36
CA PRO A 147 4.24 12.55 6.68
C PRO A 147 5.72 12.94 6.52
N TYR A 148 6.02 14.24 6.48
CA TYR A 148 7.40 14.75 6.40
C TYR A 148 7.54 16.15 6.94
#